data_7528433148c82ef01e531762342dd83b
#
_entry.id   7528433148c82ef01e531762342dd83b
#
_cell.length_a   1.000
_cell.length_b   1.000
_cell.length_c   1.000
_cell.angle_alpha   90.00
_cell.angle_beta   90.00
_cell.angle_gamma   90.00
#
_symmetry.space_group_name_H-M   'P 1'
#
loop_
_entity.id
_entity.type
_entity.pdbx_description
1 polymer ?
#
loop_
_entity_poly.entity_id
_entity_poly.type
_entity_poly.pdbx_seq_one_letter_code
_entity_poly.pdbx_strand_id
1 'polypeptide(L)'
;MSKTRSKALKSTGEDADQDMPSSQLQQILSKLDENKASADKQYQSLLTAINKINSRLDALELEQQELAKGLDFTNQEVTELQKKHESLSSTVADLKDIIDNRQADKQNVINAVDKIENEKNQKALLISNIPESRNEDSTKVILTLAEHLGAQIHPTDIETTFRIKNDSAPKPPLIMIKFNNSSARENLYNARKNFNKKAVTTSTLGFRGSSKNIYINEALLKTQQKLFFLARKKKVELKWRYVWTYRGQVFMRQTKDTDAIKIASTECLSQLPATTPEHIGQA
;
A
#
# COMPACT_ATOMS: atom_id res chain seq x y z
N MET A 1 84.02 20.44 -5.46
CA MET A 1 85.27 19.80 -5.96
C MET A 1 85.25 19.72 -7.44
N SER A 2 86.15 20.25 -8.07
CA SER A 2 87.03 20.04 -9.19
C SER A 2 87.18 21.28 -10.07
N LYS A 3 88.14 22.04 -9.74
CA LYS A 3 89.51 22.20 -10.34
C LYS A 3 89.50 22.56 -11.82
N THR A 4 89.68 23.85 -12.07
CA THR A 4 90.82 24.51 -12.74
C THR A 4 91.49 23.78 -13.92
N ARG A 5 91.56 24.48 -15.04
CA ARG A 5 92.82 24.53 -15.77
C ARG A 5 92.91 25.78 -16.65
N SER A 6 93.70 26.69 -16.19
CA SER A 6 94.32 27.74 -16.99
C SER A 6 95.19 27.13 -18.09
N LYS A 7 95.13 27.65 -19.28
CA LYS A 7 96.19 27.56 -20.23
C LYS A 7 96.44 28.93 -20.84
N ALA A 8 97.53 29.47 -20.43
CA ALA A 8 98.18 30.65 -21.09
C ALA A 8 98.65 30.27 -22.47
N LEU A 9 98.36 31.08 -23.44
CA LEU A 9 99.09 31.11 -24.68
C LEU A 9 99.60 32.53 -24.94
N LYS A 10 100.83 32.53 -25.24
CA LYS A 10 101.74 33.66 -25.46
C LYS A 10 101.29 34.51 -26.64
N SER A 11 101.64 35.79 -26.49
CA SER A 11 101.65 36.84 -27.47
C SER A 11 102.58 36.55 -28.65
N THR A 12 102.15 36.82 -29.82
CA THR A 12 102.95 37.42 -30.86
C THR A 12 102.14 38.52 -31.48
N GLY A 13 102.71 39.73 -31.32
CA GLY A 13 102.21 40.91 -31.97
C GLY A 13 102.46 40.90 -33.44
N GLU A 14 101.63 41.54 -34.13
CA GLU A 14 102.00 42.37 -35.29
C GLU A 14 100.94 43.38 -35.54
N ASP A 15 101.37 44.62 -35.53
CA ASP A 15 100.55 45.78 -35.80
C ASP A 15 99.95 45.69 -37.22
N ALA A 16 98.67 45.84 -37.34
CA ALA A 16 98.07 46.32 -38.55
C ALA A 16 97.06 47.38 -38.12
N ASP A 17 97.58 48.59 -37.90
CA ASP A 17 96.83 49.81 -37.80
C ASP A 17 96.12 50.06 -39.17
N GLN A 18 94.97 49.49 -39.39
CA GLN A 18 94.10 49.84 -40.49
C GLN A 18 93.14 50.90 -39.92
N ASP A 19 93.54 52.18 -40.14
CA ASP A 19 92.71 53.36 -39.95
C ASP A 19 91.41 53.19 -40.74
N MET A 20 90.39 52.73 -40.05
CA MET A 20 89.02 52.64 -40.62
C MET A 20 88.55 54.04 -40.98
N PRO A 21 88.04 54.28 -42.22
CA PRO A 21 87.56 55.60 -42.61
C PRO A 21 86.52 56.07 -41.59
N SER A 22 86.62 57.27 -41.08
CA SER A 22 85.75 57.93 -40.08
C SER A 22 84.25 57.80 -40.37
N SER A 23 83.91 57.69 -41.64
CA SER A 23 82.49 57.48 -42.07
C SER A 23 81.94 56.06 -41.75
N GLN A 24 82.80 55.03 -41.81
CA GLN A 24 82.41 53.65 -41.45
C GLN A 24 82.26 53.51 -39.95
N LEU A 25 83.03 54.13 -39.12
CA LEU A 25 82.91 54.17 -37.67
C LEU A 25 81.62 54.87 -37.26
N GLN A 26 81.27 55.99 -37.91
CA GLN A 26 79.97 56.70 -37.68
C GLN A 26 78.79 55.83 -38.10
N GLN A 27 78.82 55.05 -39.17
CA GLN A 27 77.79 54.12 -39.57
C GLN A 27 77.61 52.96 -38.57
N ILE A 28 78.70 52.43 -38.03
CA ILE A 28 78.70 51.37 -37.03
C ILE A 28 78.10 51.92 -35.75
N LEU A 29 78.45 53.10 -35.28
CA LEU A 29 77.86 53.76 -34.09
C LEU A 29 76.35 54.00 -34.24
N SER A 30 75.95 54.53 -35.43
CA SER A 30 74.53 54.74 -35.71
C SER A 30 73.72 53.43 -35.65
N LYS A 31 74.26 52.36 -36.27
CA LYS A 31 73.59 51.05 -36.19
C LYS A 31 73.62 50.44 -34.77
N LEU A 32 74.63 50.71 -33.99
CA LEU A 32 74.70 50.27 -32.58
C LEU A 32 73.64 50.99 -31.74
N ASP A 33 73.43 52.31 -31.94
CA ASP A 33 72.43 53.11 -31.26
C ASP A 33 71.03 52.69 -31.69
N GLU A 34 70.79 52.39 -32.98
CA GLU A 34 69.52 51.90 -33.48
C GLU A 34 69.22 50.47 -32.86
N ASN A 35 70.22 49.62 -32.86
CA ASN A 35 70.05 48.30 -32.22
C ASN A 35 69.81 48.39 -30.71
N LYS A 36 70.49 49.29 -30.01
CA LYS A 36 70.25 49.56 -28.60
C LYS A 36 68.85 50.09 -28.36
N ALA A 37 68.40 51.06 -29.15
CA ALA A 37 67.07 51.61 -29.06
C ALA A 37 65.98 50.53 -29.33
N SER A 38 66.28 49.63 -30.29
CA SER A 38 65.38 48.49 -30.57
C SER A 38 65.32 47.47 -29.40
N ALA A 39 66.53 47.13 -28.85
CA ALA A 39 66.63 46.24 -27.69
C ALA A 39 65.94 46.85 -26.46
N ASP A 40 66.05 48.13 -26.19
CA ASP A 40 65.43 48.83 -25.10
C ASP A 40 63.89 48.80 -25.26
N LYS A 41 63.38 49.02 -26.49
CA LYS A 41 61.93 48.87 -26.77
C LYS A 41 61.43 47.45 -26.53
N GLN A 42 62.20 46.44 -26.99
CA GLN A 42 61.83 45.04 -26.74
C GLN A 42 61.85 44.70 -25.25
N TYR A 43 62.87 45.19 -24.53
CA TYR A 43 62.98 44.99 -23.08
C TYR A 43 61.82 45.64 -22.36
N GLN A 44 61.38 46.85 -22.68
CA GLN A 44 60.22 47.54 -22.11
C GLN A 44 58.91 46.81 -22.43
N SER A 45 58.78 46.29 -23.65
CA SER A 45 57.61 45.47 -24.03
C SER A 45 57.57 44.16 -23.24
N LEU A 46 58.68 43.53 -23.03
CA LEU A 46 58.78 42.28 -22.22
C LEU A 46 58.49 42.53 -20.77
N LEU A 47 58.97 43.59 -20.16
CA LEU A 47 58.68 44.04 -18.82
C LEU A 47 57.16 44.30 -18.65
N THR A 48 56.56 44.96 -19.60
CA THR A 48 55.11 45.21 -19.57
C THR A 48 54.30 43.90 -19.63
N ALA A 49 54.74 42.98 -20.50
CA ALA A 49 54.12 41.65 -20.59
C ALA A 49 54.24 40.82 -19.29
N ILE A 50 55.45 40.85 -18.69
CA ILE A 50 55.70 40.19 -17.39
C ILE A 50 54.80 40.76 -16.29
N ASN A 51 54.75 42.09 -16.18
CA ASN A 51 53.89 42.75 -15.20
C ASN A 51 52.41 42.41 -15.39
N LYS A 52 51.95 42.30 -16.63
CA LYS A 52 50.57 41.87 -16.95
C LYS A 52 50.31 40.42 -16.57
N ILE A 53 51.31 39.53 -16.79
CA ILE A 53 51.19 38.12 -16.38
C ILE A 53 51.15 38.02 -14.87
N ASN A 54 52.03 38.73 -14.16
CA ASN A 54 52.02 38.72 -12.70
C ASN A 54 50.70 39.20 -12.11
N SER A 55 50.16 40.33 -12.63
CA SER A 55 48.84 40.81 -12.19
C SER A 55 47.71 39.77 -12.44
N ARG A 56 47.81 39.00 -13.53
CA ARG A 56 46.81 37.92 -13.79
C ARG A 56 47.04 36.73 -12.88
N LEU A 57 48.28 36.40 -12.52
CA LEU A 57 48.57 35.36 -11.55
C LEU A 57 48.03 35.71 -10.18
N ASP A 58 48.28 36.92 -9.69
CA ASP A 58 47.77 37.39 -8.40
C ASP A 58 46.20 37.33 -8.37
N ALA A 59 45.54 37.72 -9.47
CA ALA A 59 44.07 37.63 -9.56
C ALA A 59 43.57 36.19 -9.55
N LEU A 60 44.24 35.28 -10.27
CA LEU A 60 43.90 33.85 -10.28
C LEU A 60 44.15 33.18 -8.93
N GLU A 61 45.19 33.54 -8.21
CA GLU A 61 45.44 33.03 -6.86
C GLU A 61 44.33 33.46 -5.89
N LEU A 62 43.87 34.71 -6.00
CA LEU A 62 42.73 35.18 -5.19
C LEU A 62 41.47 34.43 -5.51
N GLU A 63 41.13 34.27 -6.80
CA GLU A 63 39.95 33.52 -7.24
C GLU A 63 40.01 32.05 -6.78
N GLN A 64 41.19 31.42 -6.86
CA GLN A 64 41.37 30.05 -6.35
C GLN A 64 41.16 29.94 -4.86
N GLN A 65 41.59 30.93 -4.06
CA GLN A 65 41.34 30.96 -2.62
C GLN A 65 39.85 31.11 -2.30
N GLU A 66 39.10 31.94 -3.04
CA GLU A 66 37.67 32.08 -2.87
C GLU A 66 36.89 30.82 -3.22
N LEU A 67 37.27 30.17 -4.34
CA LEU A 67 36.69 28.88 -4.74
C LEU A 67 36.96 27.78 -3.70
N ALA A 68 38.19 27.72 -3.15
CA ALA A 68 38.50 26.77 -2.10
C ALA A 68 37.61 26.97 -0.85
N LYS A 69 37.42 28.21 -0.40
CA LYS A 69 36.52 28.53 0.71
C LYS A 69 35.07 28.16 0.41
N GLY A 70 34.59 28.44 -0.81
CA GLY A 70 33.26 28.05 -1.26
C GLY A 70 33.06 26.54 -1.29
N LEU A 71 34.08 25.81 -1.72
CA LEU A 71 34.08 24.33 -1.74
C LEU A 71 34.02 23.73 -0.32
N ASP A 72 34.80 24.28 0.60
CA ASP A 72 34.80 23.83 1.99
C ASP A 72 33.43 24.07 2.64
N PHE A 73 32.79 25.21 2.40
CA PHE A 73 31.45 25.51 2.86
C PHE A 73 30.42 24.51 2.31
N THR A 74 30.44 24.29 0.99
CA THR A 74 29.51 23.32 0.37
C THR A 74 29.72 21.89 0.87
N ASN A 75 30.97 21.47 1.09
CA ASN A 75 31.26 20.17 1.66
C ASN A 75 30.72 20.01 3.09
N GLN A 76 30.79 21.07 3.91
CA GLN A 76 30.19 21.07 5.23
C GLN A 76 28.68 20.93 5.17
N GLU A 77 27.99 21.72 4.32
CA GLU A 77 26.55 21.61 4.13
C GLU A 77 26.12 20.22 3.64
N VAL A 78 26.83 19.64 2.68
CA VAL A 78 26.59 18.28 2.19
C VAL A 78 26.69 17.27 3.31
N THR A 79 27.73 17.39 4.15
CA THR A 79 27.94 16.48 5.30
C THR A 79 26.79 16.59 6.32
N GLU A 80 26.33 17.82 6.61
CA GLU A 80 25.18 18.03 7.51
C GLU A 80 23.88 17.49 6.92
N LEU A 81 23.65 17.70 5.62
CA LEU A 81 22.49 17.17 4.93
C LEU A 81 22.48 15.63 4.91
N GLN A 82 23.64 15.02 4.71
CA GLN A 82 23.78 13.56 4.78
C GLN A 82 23.40 13.03 6.17
N LYS A 83 23.91 13.64 7.25
CA LYS A 83 23.53 13.26 8.62
C LYS A 83 22.05 13.41 8.89
N LYS A 84 21.44 14.50 8.44
CA LYS A 84 19.98 14.73 8.56
C LYS A 84 19.20 13.68 7.76
N HIS A 85 19.66 13.33 6.56
CA HIS A 85 19.04 12.31 5.73
C HIS A 85 19.10 10.92 6.38
N GLU A 86 20.24 10.53 6.94
CA GLU A 86 20.38 9.25 7.66
C GLU A 86 19.47 9.18 8.88
N SER A 87 19.42 10.24 9.68
CA SER A 87 18.52 10.34 10.84
C SER A 87 17.05 10.24 10.43
N LEU A 88 16.65 10.96 9.37
CA LEU A 88 15.29 10.91 8.85
C LEU A 88 14.94 9.53 8.29
N SER A 89 15.86 8.89 7.58
CA SER A 89 15.68 7.54 7.04
C SER A 89 15.47 6.52 8.16
N SER A 90 16.23 6.60 9.25
CA SER A 90 16.03 5.76 10.43
C SER A 90 14.65 5.98 11.05
N THR A 91 14.25 7.24 11.23
CA THR A 91 12.92 7.56 11.80
C THR A 91 11.78 7.04 10.94
N VAL A 92 11.91 7.12 9.61
CA VAL A 92 10.91 6.58 8.67
C VAL A 92 10.83 5.06 8.77
N ALA A 93 11.97 4.36 8.93
CA ALA A 93 11.98 2.91 9.15
C ALA A 93 11.26 2.53 10.45
N ASP A 94 11.57 3.20 11.56
CA ASP A 94 10.93 2.96 12.85
C ASP A 94 9.41 3.20 12.80
N LEU A 95 8.98 4.29 12.16
CA LEU A 95 7.56 4.59 11.99
C LEU A 95 6.84 3.54 11.13
N LYS A 96 7.50 3.02 10.11
CA LYS A 96 6.95 1.96 9.28
C LYS A 96 6.74 0.68 10.09
N ASP A 97 7.71 0.28 10.90
CA ASP A 97 7.60 -0.89 11.77
C ASP A 97 6.46 -0.73 12.81
N ILE A 98 6.31 0.48 13.36
CA ILE A 98 5.19 0.78 14.27
C ILE A 98 3.84 0.67 13.56
N ILE A 99 3.73 1.16 12.32
CA ILE A 99 2.51 1.07 11.53
C ILE A 99 2.17 -0.38 11.22
N ASP A 100 3.14 -1.17 10.78
CA ASP A 100 2.96 -2.59 10.44
C ASP A 100 2.52 -3.40 11.68
N ASN A 101 3.15 -3.17 12.82
CA ASN A 101 2.75 -3.79 14.09
C ASN A 101 1.32 -3.39 14.51
N ARG A 102 0.95 -2.11 14.40
CA ARG A 102 -0.41 -1.65 14.71
C ARG A 102 -1.46 -2.24 13.78
N GLN A 103 -1.13 -2.45 12.50
CA GLN A 103 -2.04 -3.09 11.55
C GLN A 103 -2.26 -4.56 11.92
N ALA A 104 -1.21 -5.29 12.31
CA ALA A 104 -1.30 -6.65 12.81
C ALA A 104 -2.17 -6.74 14.08
N ASP A 105 -1.94 -5.88 15.05
CA ASP A 105 -2.72 -5.82 16.29
C ASP A 105 -4.19 -5.51 16.02
N LYS A 106 -4.47 -4.54 15.16
CA LYS A 106 -5.84 -4.22 14.74
C LYS A 106 -6.53 -5.42 14.12
N GLN A 107 -5.83 -6.16 13.25
CA GLN A 107 -6.40 -7.35 12.63
C GLN A 107 -6.67 -8.46 13.66
N ASN A 108 -5.78 -8.65 14.62
CA ASN A 108 -5.96 -9.60 15.72
C ASN A 108 -7.19 -9.26 16.56
N VAL A 109 -7.38 -7.99 16.91
CA VAL A 109 -8.56 -7.52 17.65
C VAL A 109 -9.85 -7.75 16.83
N ILE A 110 -9.85 -7.41 15.55
CA ILE A 110 -11.00 -7.66 14.67
C ILE A 110 -11.34 -9.16 14.65
N ASN A 111 -10.36 -10.02 14.46
CA ASN A 111 -10.54 -11.47 14.42
C ASN A 111 -11.08 -12.01 15.77
N ALA A 112 -10.61 -11.47 16.87
CA ALA A 112 -11.11 -11.85 18.21
C ALA A 112 -12.56 -11.42 18.42
N VAL A 113 -12.93 -10.20 18.03
CA VAL A 113 -14.30 -9.69 18.07
C VAL A 113 -15.20 -10.53 17.17
N ASP A 114 -14.80 -10.77 15.92
CA ASP A 114 -15.56 -11.61 14.98
C ASP A 114 -15.77 -13.03 15.53
N LYS A 115 -14.79 -13.60 16.21
CA LYS A 115 -14.92 -14.92 16.86
C LYS A 115 -15.97 -14.89 17.95
N ILE A 116 -15.92 -13.92 18.85
CA ILE A 116 -16.89 -13.77 19.95
C ILE A 116 -18.31 -13.54 19.41
N GLU A 117 -18.44 -12.65 18.42
CA GLU A 117 -19.74 -12.41 17.78
C GLU A 117 -20.26 -13.65 17.06
N ASN A 118 -19.38 -14.41 16.39
CA ASN A 118 -19.77 -15.63 15.72
C ASN A 118 -20.25 -16.70 16.72
N GLU A 119 -19.57 -16.85 17.86
CA GLU A 119 -20.01 -17.75 18.94
C GLU A 119 -21.39 -17.38 19.47
N LYS A 120 -21.66 -16.08 19.66
CA LYS A 120 -23.01 -15.59 20.03
C LYS A 120 -24.04 -15.86 18.94
N ASN A 121 -23.67 -15.63 17.68
CA ASN A 121 -24.58 -15.82 16.55
C ASN A 121 -24.84 -17.30 16.24
N GLN A 122 -23.91 -18.20 16.60
CA GLN A 122 -24.13 -19.64 16.48
C GLN A 122 -25.33 -20.14 17.29
N LYS A 123 -25.70 -19.43 18.36
CA LYS A 123 -26.91 -19.73 19.16
C LYS A 123 -28.14 -18.91 18.71
N ALA A 124 -28.07 -18.17 17.62
CA ALA A 124 -29.12 -17.30 17.16
C ALA A 124 -29.67 -17.67 15.77
N LEU A 125 -30.94 -17.39 15.56
CA LEU A 125 -31.63 -17.49 14.27
C LEU A 125 -32.34 -16.18 13.96
N LEU A 126 -32.49 -15.90 12.66
CA LEU A 126 -33.26 -14.79 12.11
C LEU A 126 -34.48 -15.33 11.38
N ILE A 127 -35.66 -14.86 11.76
CA ILE A 127 -36.90 -15.24 11.11
C ILE A 127 -37.46 -14.05 10.38
N SER A 128 -37.82 -14.25 9.12
CA SER A 128 -38.31 -13.19 8.25
C SER A 128 -39.74 -13.46 7.76
N ASN A 129 -40.39 -12.37 7.32
CA ASN A 129 -41.73 -12.31 6.76
C ASN A 129 -42.85 -12.57 7.75
N ILE A 130 -42.59 -12.52 9.05
CA ILE A 130 -43.70 -12.54 10.05
C ILE A 130 -44.16 -11.10 10.26
N PRO A 131 -45.46 -10.78 10.00
CA PRO A 131 -45.99 -9.46 10.26
C PRO A 131 -45.88 -9.07 11.73
N GLU A 132 -45.66 -7.79 12.00
CA GLU A 132 -45.64 -7.28 13.38
C GLU A 132 -47.09 -7.01 13.84
N SER A 133 -47.44 -7.49 15.03
CA SER A 133 -48.73 -7.25 15.65
C SER A 133 -48.58 -6.35 16.88
N ARG A 134 -49.58 -5.53 17.16
CA ARG A 134 -49.58 -4.67 18.34
C ARG A 134 -49.61 -5.54 19.61
N ASN A 135 -48.70 -5.27 20.55
CA ASN A 135 -48.51 -6.05 21.80
C ASN A 135 -48.12 -7.53 21.56
N GLU A 136 -47.30 -7.78 20.54
CA GLU A 136 -46.83 -9.11 20.19
C GLU A 136 -45.89 -9.68 21.25
N ASP A 137 -46.13 -10.92 21.63
CA ASP A 137 -45.17 -11.78 22.33
C ASP A 137 -44.38 -12.58 21.26
N SER A 138 -43.22 -12.08 20.87
CA SER A 138 -42.40 -12.72 19.85
C SER A 138 -41.98 -14.15 20.23
N THR A 139 -41.91 -14.46 21.54
CA THR A 139 -41.59 -15.80 22.02
C THR A 139 -42.72 -16.77 21.70
N LYS A 140 -43.98 -16.36 21.93
CA LYS A 140 -45.14 -17.19 21.57
C LYS A 140 -45.21 -17.43 20.08
N VAL A 141 -44.97 -16.41 19.26
CA VAL A 141 -44.94 -16.56 17.80
C VAL A 141 -43.91 -17.62 17.37
N ILE A 142 -42.74 -17.63 18.00
CA ILE A 142 -41.67 -18.60 17.70
C ILE A 142 -42.06 -20.01 18.16
N LEU A 143 -42.67 -20.15 19.34
CA LEU A 143 -43.13 -21.46 19.83
C LEU A 143 -44.22 -22.04 18.92
N THR A 144 -45.18 -21.22 18.48
CA THR A 144 -46.18 -21.64 17.48
C THR A 144 -45.55 -22.06 16.15
N LEU A 145 -44.56 -21.30 15.69
CA LEU A 145 -43.78 -21.67 14.48
C LEU A 145 -43.05 -23.01 14.67
N ALA A 146 -42.41 -23.22 15.80
CA ALA A 146 -41.69 -24.47 16.14
C ALA A 146 -42.66 -25.67 16.15
N GLU A 147 -43.83 -25.53 16.77
CA GLU A 147 -44.87 -26.56 16.81
C GLU A 147 -45.34 -26.93 15.39
N HIS A 148 -45.65 -25.95 14.54
CA HIS A 148 -46.04 -26.21 13.15
C HIS A 148 -44.98 -26.93 12.32
N LEU A 149 -43.68 -26.73 12.67
CA LEU A 149 -42.57 -27.41 12.05
C LEU A 149 -42.25 -28.78 12.65
N GLY A 150 -42.88 -29.12 13.76
CA GLY A 150 -42.57 -30.32 14.54
C GLY A 150 -41.25 -30.23 15.29
N ALA A 151 -40.75 -29.02 15.55
CA ALA A 151 -39.55 -28.79 16.36
C ALA A 151 -39.90 -28.75 17.84
N GLN A 152 -39.26 -29.59 18.65
CA GLN A 152 -39.41 -29.57 20.10
C GLN A 152 -38.57 -28.44 20.69
N ILE A 153 -39.22 -27.32 21.01
CA ILE A 153 -38.58 -26.13 21.62
C ILE A 153 -39.41 -25.77 22.84
N HIS A 154 -38.78 -25.66 24.00
CA HIS A 154 -39.38 -25.20 25.22
C HIS A 154 -39.10 -23.71 25.47
N PRO A 155 -39.98 -22.99 26.18
CA PRO A 155 -39.74 -21.59 26.55
C PRO A 155 -38.38 -21.39 27.26
N THR A 156 -37.96 -22.37 28.04
CA THR A 156 -36.67 -22.38 28.76
C THR A 156 -35.44 -22.51 27.85
N ASP A 157 -35.61 -22.97 26.61
CA ASP A 157 -34.54 -23.03 25.62
C ASP A 157 -34.23 -21.67 25.01
N ILE A 158 -35.16 -20.73 25.15
CA ILE A 158 -35.07 -19.39 24.56
C ILE A 158 -34.45 -18.43 25.58
N GLU A 159 -33.31 -17.85 25.24
CA GLU A 159 -32.68 -16.79 26.04
C GLU A 159 -33.42 -15.46 25.86
N THR A 160 -33.66 -15.06 24.61
CA THR A 160 -34.37 -13.83 24.28
C THR A 160 -34.89 -13.82 22.85
N THR A 161 -35.97 -13.07 22.63
CA THR A 161 -36.53 -12.78 21.31
C THR A 161 -36.76 -11.28 21.16
N PHE A 162 -36.44 -10.72 20.02
CA PHE A 162 -36.73 -9.31 19.72
C PHE A 162 -36.80 -9.05 18.23
N ARG A 163 -37.49 -7.94 17.87
CA ARG A 163 -37.58 -7.46 16.50
C ARG A 163 -36.39 -6.58 16.14
N ILE A 164 -35.78 -6.85 14.98
CA ILE A 164 -34.75 -5.98 14.39
C ILE A 164 -35.50 -5.09 13.40
N LYS A 165 -35.57 -3.80 13.71
CA LYS A 165 -36.10 -2.78 12.80
C LYS A 165 -35.20 -2.61 11.62
N ASN A 166 -35.78 -2.50 10.43
CA ASN A 166 -35.04 -2.18 9.22
C ASN A 166 -35.67 -0.93 8.61
N ASP A 167 -35.04 0.21 8.82
CA ASP A 167 -35.58 1.52 8.44
C ASP A 167 -35.67 1.71 6.89
N SER A 168 -35.06 0.81 6.12
CA SER A 168 -34.90 0.96 4.66
C SER A 168 -35.81 0.05 3.82
N ALA A 169 -36.68 -0.78 4.38
CA ALA A 169 -37.43 -1.74 3.59
C ALA A 169 -38.90 -1.82 3.95
N PRO A 170 -39.80 -1.97 2.97
CA PRO A 170 -41.23 -2.18 3.19
C PRO A 170 -41.57 -3.61 3.71
N LYS A 171 -40.59 -4.31 4.26
CA LYS A 171 -40.73 -5.67 4.78
C LYS A 171 -40.91 -5.64 6.29
N PRO A 172 -41.66 -6.62 6.86
CA PRO A 172 -41.77 -6.72 8.29
C PRO A 172 -40.42 -6.82 8.96
N PRO A 173 -40.24 -6.24 10.18
CA PRO A 173 -39.00 -6.39 10.95
C PRO A 173 -38.67 -7.87 11.16
N LEU A 174 -37.36 -8.20 11.11
CA LEU A 174 -36.89 -9.55 11.37
C LEU A 174 -37.05 -9.89 12.85
N ILE A 175 -37.44 -11.12 13.18
CA ILE A 175 -37.38 -11.60 14.56
C ILE A 175 -36.03 -12.26 14.76
N MET A 176 -35.22 -11.76 15.70
CA MET A 176 -34.05 -12.47 16.20
C MET A 176 -34.48 -13.32 17.41
N ILE A 177 -34.06 -14.57 17.39
CA ILE A 177 -34.19 -15.48 18.52
C ILE A 177 -32.79 -15.95 18.93
N LYS A 178 -32.50 -15.87 20.23
CA LYS A 178 -31.30 -16.44 20.84
C LYS A 178 -31.67 -17.59 21.74
N PHE A 179 -30.90 -18.65 21.64
CA PHE A 179 -31.10 -19.87 22.42
C PHE A 179 -30.08 -19.99 23.53
N ASN A 180 -30.47 -20.58 24.65
CA ASN A 180 -29.53 -20.92 25.72
C ASN A 180 -28.56 -22.02 25.30
N ASN A 181 -28.97 -22.94 24.42
CA ASN A 181 -28.14 -24.02 23.94
C ASN A 181 -28.18 -24.16 22.40
N SER A 182 -27.13 -24.73 21.84
CA SER A 182 -27.02 -24.94 20.39
C SER A 182 -27.94 -26.05 19.88
N SER A 183 -28.34 -27.01 20.74
CA SER A 183 -29.17 -28.14 20.34
C SER A 183 -30.60 -27.66 20.00
N ALA A 184 -31.23 -26.83 20.84
CA ALA A 184 -32.51 -26.25 20.56
C ALA A 184 -32.48 -25.38 19.28
N ARG A 185 -31.45 -24.59 19.13
CA ARG A 185 -31.23 -23.80 17.89
C ARG A 185 -31.17 -24.72 16.66
N GLU A 186 -30.39 -25.79 16.70
CA GLU A 186 -30.25 -26.74 15.59
C GLU A 186 -31.55 -27.49 15.31
N ASN A 187 -32.33 -27.84 16.34
CA ASN A 187 -33.65 -28.44 16.19
C ASN A 187 -34.58 -27.57 15.35
N LEU A 188 -34.72 -26.29 15.70
CA LEU A 188 -35.54 -25.36 14.92
C LEU A 188 -34.99 -25.14 13.51
N TYR A 189 -33.68 -24.97 13.40
CA TYR A 189 -33.04 -24.72 12.09
C TYR A 189 -33.17 -25.92 11.15
N ASN A 190 -33.03 -27.13 11.63
CA ASN A 190 -33.20 -28.35 10.85
C ASN A 190 -34.67 -28.65 10.51
N ALA A 191 -35.58 -28.33 11.42
CA ALA A 191 -37.01 -28.46 11.18
C ALA A 191 -37.50 -27.64 9.96
N ARG A 192 -36.78 -26.58 9.59
CA ARG A 192 -37.06 -25.84 8.36
C ARG A 192 -37.06 -26.71 7.09
N LYS A 193 -36.35 -27.85 7.09
CA LYS A 193 -36.37 -28.81 5.97
C LYS A 193 -37.79 -29.40 5.75
N ASN A 194 -38.61 -29.38 6.77
CA ASN A 194 -40.01 -29.80 6.69
C ASN A 194 -40.87 -28.82 5.88
N PHE A 195 -40.40 -27.56 5.64
CA PHE A 195 -41.07 -26.64 4.70
C PHE A 195 -41.23 -27.22 3.29
N ASN A 196 -40.32 -28.09 2.85
CA ASN A 196 -40.45 -28.77 1.56
C ASN A 196 -41.67 -29.74 1.54
N LYS A 197 -42.13 -30.19 2.73
CA LYS A 197 -43.25 -31.12 2.87
C LYS A 197 -44.55 -30.38 3.21
N LYS A 198 -44.46 -29.27 3.95
CA LYS A 198 -45.59 -28.47 4.39
C LYS A 198 -45.16 -27.00 4.48
N ALA A 199 -45.57 -26.21 3.48
CA ALA A 199 -45.25 -24.77 3.45
C ALA A 199 -45.80 -24.08 4.71
N VAL A 200 -44.94 -23.47 5.52
CA VAL A 200 -45.34 -22.62 6.62
C VAL A 200 -45.37 -21.17 6.14
N THR A 201 -46.56 -20.63 6.14
CA THR A 201 -46.84 -19.28 5.68
C THR A 201 -47.36 -18.44 6.83
N THR A 202 -47.46 -17.15 6.61
CA THR A 202 -48.13 -16.24 7.59
C THR A 202 -49.54 -16.65 7.89
N SER A 203 -50.28 -17.19 6.91
CA SER A 203 -51.67 -17.67 7.10
C SER A 203 -51.75 -18.93 7.99
N THR A 204 -50.75 -19.86 7.85
CA THR A 204 -50.71 -21.06 8.71
C THR A 204 -50.46 -20.76 10.18
N LEU A 205 -49.81 -19.62 10.45
CA LEU A 205 -49.60 -19.11 11.81
C LEU A 205 -50.75 -18.20 12.32
N GLY A 206 -51.87 -18.10 11.56
CA GLY A 206 -53.02 -17.31 11.95
C GLY A 206 -52.93 -15.81 11.70
N PHE A 207 -51.89 -15.34 10.98
CA PHE A 207 -51.79 -13.93 10.62
C PHE A 207 -52.75 -13.58 9.50
N ARG A 208 -53.47 -12.44 9.64
CA ARG A 208 -54.36 -11.90 8.62
C ARG A 208 -53.54 -11.21 7.48
N GLY A 209 -54.04 -11.25 6.26
CA GLY A 209 -53.47 -10.59 5.12
C GLY A 209 -52.96 -11.56 4.05
N SER A 210 -52.05 -11.09 3.17
CA SER A 210 -51.50 -11.93 2.11
C SER A 210 -50.61 -13.03 2.68
N SER A 211 -50.83 -14.27 2.23
CA SER A 211 -50.01 -15.41 2.63
C SER A 211 -48.58 -15.25 2.09
N LYS A 212 -47.61 -15.19 2.98
CA LYS A 212 -46.19 -15.07 2.66
C LYS A 212 -45.40 -16.22 3.28
N ASN A 213 -44.43 -16.74 2.55
CA ASN A 213 -43.53 -17.77 3.08
C ASN A 213 -42.65 -17.18 4.19
N ILE A 214 -42.56 -17.91 5.29
CA ILE A 214 -41.70 -17.58 6.41
C ILE A 214 -40.33 -18.27 6.18
N TYR A 215 -39.24 -17.55 6.47
CA TYR A 215 -37.90 -18.10 6.32
C TYR A 215 -37.15 -18.05 7.66
N ILE A 216 -36.45 -19.13 7.95
CA ILE A 216 -35.57 -19.28 9.11
C ILE A 216 -34.14 -19.29 8.61
N ASN A 217 -33.35 -18.31 8.99
CA ASN A 217 -31.99 -18.10 8.57
C ASN A 217 -31.03 -18.07 9.76
N GLU A 218 -29.77 -18.34 9.51
CA GLU A 218 -28.73 -18.15 10.51
C GLU A 218 -28.48 -16.65 10.76
N ALA A 219 -28.18 -16.30 11.99
CA ALA A 219 -27.67 -14.98 12.33
C ALA A 219 -26.19 -14.92 11.90
N LEU A 220 -25.89 -14.16 10.87
CA LEU A 220 -24.56 -14.02 10.31
C LEU A 220 -23.89 -12.73 10.76
N LEU A 221 -22.57 -12.73 10.90
CA LEU A 221 -21.77 -11.50 10.99
C LEU A 221 -22.00 -10.62 9.75
N LYS A 222 -21.85 -9.32 9.90
CA LYS A 222 -22.01 -8.37 8.77
C LYS A 222 -21.07 -8.71 7.60
N THR A 223 -19.84 -9.13 7.89
CA THR A 223 -18.87 -9.60 6.92
C THR A 223 -19.39 -10.82 6.15
N GLN A 224 -19.92 -11.81 6.86
CA GLN A 224 -20.51 -13.03 6.28
C GLN A 224 -21.81 -12.76 5.51
N GLN A 225 -22.65 -11.82 5.98
CA GLN A 225 -23.83 -11.38 5.23
C GLN A 225 -23.44 -10.80 3.87
N LYS A 226 -22.43 -9.91 3.85
CA LYS A 226 -21.91 -9.33 2.62
C LYS A 226 -21.34 -10.40 1.69
N LEU A 227 -20.54 -11.31 2.24
CA LEU A 227 -19.97 -12.43 1.49
C LEU A 227 -21.06 -13.33 0.90
N PHE A 228 -22.07 -13.69 1.69
CA PHE A 228 -23.21 -14.49 1.21
C PHE A 228 -23.99 -13.80 0.10
N PHE A 229 -24.19 -12.49 0.21
CA PHE A 229 -24.82 -11.71 -0.86
C PHE A 229 -24.02 -11.75 -2.16
N LEU A 230 -22.69 -11.60 -2.08
CA LEU A 230 -21.80 -11.69 -3.24
C LEU A 230 -21.79 -13.11 -3.82
N ALA A 231 -21.75 -14.13 -2.96
CA ALA A 231 -21.83 -15.53 -3.37
C ALA A 231 -23.14 -15.85 -4.10
N ARG A 232 -24.28 -15.27 -3.68
CA ARG A 232 -25.55 -15.40 -4.38
C ARG A 232 -25.52 -14.77 -5.78
N LYS A 233 -24.91 -13.59 -5.93
CA LYS A 233 -24.70 -12.98 -7.26
C LYS A 233 -23.80 -13.86 -8.13
N LYS A 234 -22.68 -14.31 -7.57
CA LYS A 234 -21.74 -15.18 -8.30
C LYS A 234 -22.33 -16.51 -8.70
N LYS A 235 -23.18 -17.10 -7.86
CA LYS A 235 -23.96 -18.29 -8.19
C LYS A 235 -24.76 -18.10 -9.49
N VAL A 236 -25.44 -16.96 -9.66
CA VAL A 236 -26.24 -16.66 -10.86
C VAL A 236 -25.33 -16.50 -12.08
N GLU A 237 -24.22 -15.75 -11.95
CA GLU A 237 -23.24 -15.56 -13.02
C GLU A 237 -22.67 -16.90 -13.54
N LEU A 238 -22.26 -17.76 -12.60
CA LEU A 238 -21.69 -19.07 -12.91
C LEU A 238 -22.72 -20.15 -13.22
N LYS A 239 -24.02 -19.86 -13.13
CA LYS A 239 -25.13 -20.82 -13.28
C LYS A 239 -25.02 -22.01 -12.32
N TRP A 240 -24.41 -21.80 -11.15
CA TRP A 240 -24.31 -22.81 -10.11
C TRP A 240 -25.66 -23.04 -9.43
N ARG A 241 -25.88 -24.27 -8.90
CA ARG A 241 -27.19 -24.66 -8.39
C ARG A 241 -27.40 -24.27 -6.93
N TYR A 242 -26.34 -24.33 -6.08
CA TYR A 242 -26.47 -24.20 -4.63
C TYR A 242 -25.57 -23.14 -4.04
N VAL A 243 -26.12 -22.37 -3.12
CA VAL A 243 -25.42 -21.49 -2.18
C VAL A 243 -26.15 -21.48 -0.87
N TRP A 244 -25.48 -21.69 0.24
CA TRP A 244 -26.10 -21.75 1.57
C TRP A 244 -25.12 -21.31 2.65
N THR A 245 -25.64 -21.14 3.86
CA THR A 245 -24.82 -20.93 5.05
C THR A 245 -24.94 -22.12 5.99
N TYR A 246 -23.85 -22.42 6.67
CA TYR A 246 -23.83 -23.45 7.72
C TYR A 246 -22.84 -23.02 8.80
N ARG A 247 -23.33 -22.95 10.04
CA ARG A 247 -22.57 -22.47 11.20
C ARG A 247 -21.86 -21.14 10.97
N GLY A 248 -22.55 -20.21 10.35
CA GLY A 248 -22.04 -18.87 10.04
C GLY A 248 -21.06 -18.79 8.89
N GLN A 249 -20.77 -19.89 8.20
CA GLN A 249 -19.89 -19.93 7.03
C GLN A 249 -20.67 -20.07 5.74
N VAL A 250 -20.14 -19.51 4.66
CA VAL A 250 -20.76 -19.53 3.33
C VAL A 250 -20.21 -20.69 2.51
N PHE A 251 -21.10 -21.44 1.87
CA PHE A 251 -20.78 -22.54 1.00
C PHE A 251 -21.48 -22.40 -0.34
N MET A 252 -20.81 -22.87 -1.39
CA MET A 252 -21.35 -22.97 -2.74
C MET A 252 -21.09 -24.35 -3.33
N ARG A 253 -21.98 -24.78 -4.24
CA ARG A 253 -21.80 -26.05 -4.96
C ARG A 253 -22.42 -25.93 -6.34
N GLN A 254 -21.71 -26.45 -7.34
CA GLN A 254 -22.11 -26.36 -8.73
C GLN A 254 -23.36 -27.19 -9.03
N THR A 255 -23.30 -28.51 -8.75
CA THR A 255 -24.38 -29.48 -8.96
C THR A 255 -24.58 -30.30 -7.67
N LYS A 256 -25.53 -31.22 -7.69
CA LYS A 256 -25.75 -32.14 -6.56
C LYS A 256 -24.58 -33.09 -6.33
N ASP A 257 -23.87 -33.41 -7.39
CA ASP A 257 -22.82 -34.46 -7.40
C ASP A 257 -21.40 -33.88 -7.26
N THR A 258 -21.25 -32.55 -7.23
CA THR A 258 -19.96 -31.90 -6.99
C THR A 258 -19.74 -31.61 -5.51
N ASP A 259 -18.51 -31.46 -5.09
CA ASP A 259 -18.15 -31.11 -3.72
C ASP A 259 -18.58 -29.68 -3.36
N ALA A 260 -18.85 -29.50 -2.06
CA ALA A 260 -19.16 -28.20 -1.51
C ALA A 260 -17.88 -27.38 -1.29
N ILE A 261 -17.82 -26.20 -1.84
CA ILE A 261 -16.71 -25.26 -1.67
C ILE A 261 -17.07 -24.25 -0.58
N LYS A 262 -16.23 -24.18 0.46
CA LYS A 262 -16.34 -23.12 1.47
C LYS A 262 -15.77 -21.82 0.92
N ILE A 263 -16.55 -20.75 1.02
CA ILE A 263 -16.17 -19.40 0.61
C ILE A 263 -15.71 -18.63 1.85
N ALA A 264 -14.40 -18.43 1.98
CA ALA A 264 -13.82 -17.76 3.12
C ALA A 264 -13.70 -16.23 2.92
N SER A 265 -13.52 -15.80 1.68
CA SER A 265 -13.32 -14.37 1.34
C SER A 265 -13.85 -14.04 -0.06
N THR A 266 -13.80 -12.77 -0.42
CA THR A 266 -14.18 -12.28 -1.76
C THR A 266 -13.24 -12.78 -2.85
N GLU A 267 -11.97 -12.98 -2.53
CA GLU A 267 -10.95 -13.52 -3.43
C GLU A 267 -11.30 -14.96 -3.85
N CYS A 268 -11.80 -15.77 -2.90
CA CYS A 268 -12.26 -17.13 -3.20
C CYS A 268 -13.40 -17.13 -4.23
N LEU A 269 -14.26 -16.10 -4.26
CA LEU A 269 -15.33 -16.00 -5.26
C LEU A 269 -14.79 -15.72 -6.67
N SER A 270 -13.69 -15.00 -6.79
CA SER A 270 -13.08 -14.70 -8.10
C SER A 270 -12.33 -15.88 -8.69
N GLN A 271 -11.89 -16.81 -7.83
CA GLN A 271 -11.14 -18.01 -8.24
C GLN A 271 -12.02 -19.22 -8.56
N LEU A 272 -13.36 -19.09 -8.43
CA LEU A 272 -14.27 -20.18 -8.72
C LEU A 272 -14.25 -20.52 -10.22
N PRO A 273 -14.21 -21.82 -10.59
CA PRO A 273 -14.21 -22.23 -11.97
C PRO A 273 -15.53 -21.86 -12.66
N ALA A 274 -15.42 -21.39 -13.92
CA ALA A 274 -16.59 -21.24 -14.75
C ALA A 274 -17.22 -22.62 -15.02
N THR A 275 -18.55 -22.66 -15.17
CA THR A 275 -19.25 -23.91 -15.48
C THR A 275 -18.80 -24.41 -16.85
N THR A 276 -18.19 -25.58 -16.91
CA THR A 276 -17.94 -26.28 -18.17
C THR A 276 -19.29 -26.70 -18.79
N PRO A 277 -19.53 -26.50 -20.08
CA PRO A 277 -20.84 -26.76 -20.71
C PRO A 277 -21.33 -28.20 -20.67
N GLU A 278 -20.49 -29.16 -20.33
CA GLU A 278 -20.74 -30.59 -20.45
C GLU A 278 -21.80 -31.18 -19.51
N HIS A 279 -22.26 -30.43 -18.50
CA HIS A 279 -23.25 -30.94 -17.52
C HIS A 279 -24.65 -30.32 -17.61
N ILE A 280 -25.01 -29.67 -18.76
CA ILE A 280 -26.35 -29.09 -18.93
C ILE A 280 -27.33 -30.03 -19.61
N GLY A 281 -26.91 -31.24 -19.92
CA GLY A 281 -27.76 -32.20 -20.62
C GLY A 281 -27.99 -33.47 -19.84
N GLN A 282 -28.94 -33.47 -18.89
CA GLN A 282 -29.80 -34.58 -18.49
C GLN A 282 -30.53 -34.21 -17.20
N ALA A 283 -31.71 -33.68 -17.32
CA ALA A 283 -32.73 -33.69 -16.31
C ALA A 283 -34.11 -33.75 -16.97
#